data_0bcf256a8fad130233d503666c51e8bf
#
_entry.id   0bcf256a8fad130233d503666c51e8bf
#
_cell.length_a   1.000
_cell.length_b   1.000
_cell.length_c   1.000
_cell.angle_alpha   90.00
_cell.angle_beta   90.00
_cell.angle_gamma   90.00
#
_symmetry.space_group_name_H-M   'P 1'
#
loop_
_entity.id
_entity.type
_entity.pdbx_description
1 polymer ?
#
loop_
_entity_poly.entity_id
_entity_poly.type
_entity_poly.pdbx_seq_one_letter_code
_entity_poly.pdbx_strand_id
1 'polypeptide(L)'
;MTARPTLIFDFDSTLVDFETLEALADLALADSPQAEATRAEIAALTDQAMAGDLAFGEALRRRLALLPLTRDHVQSLAERASDRLTASVRRNLNFFQQHKGRVVILSGGFREVIAPVAELLGVSPDRVLCNDLIYDADGRVTGVDDANPLSHADGKPAVIHALNLSGRVVMVGDGWNDAEVKLAGGADAFYAFTEVARRPSVIEVADAEAASLDEVLHAEGLSGRWSFPRSRMKMLLLENIHPVAVERLEEAGYSVETMKGALDEDDLIAAIKGVHVLGIRSKTTVSRRVLEEADRLMAVAAFCIGTNQIDLEAAADHGVAVFNAPYSNTRSVVELAIGLMIVLMRDVPDKSAAMHVGKWNKSATGSKELRGKTLGIVGYGAIGSQLSVLAENLGMRVLFYDLSERLALGNARRMRSLDALLAESDVVTLHVDGRRENANIFGAAQFARMKEGALFLNLSRGHVVDVGALAQAMGSGRIAGAAVDVFPEEPRTNSDPFESPLQGLKNMILTPHIGGSTEEAQEAIAEFAAERLLGYLNRGDTTFSVNLPNVQLAEVSGAHRILHIHKNQPGVLAELNRALAAAGLNILGQHLKTDERTGYVITDVDRDYDPEGLRTLKTVPGTLKFRTLH
;
A
#
# COMPACT_ATOMS: atom_id res chain seq x y z
N MET A 1 33.31 -26.17 16.95
CA MET A 1 32.14 -26.10 16.03
C MET A 1 30.97 -26.69 16.80
N THR A 2 30.04 -25.86 17.24
CA THR A 2 28.79 -26.35 17.81
C THR A 2 28.05 -27.18 16.77
N ALA A 3 27.57 -28.36 17.14
CA ALA A 3 26.83 -29.21 16.22
C ALA A 3 25.60 -28.41 15.70
N ARG A 4 25.37 -28.40 14.38
CA ARG A 4 24.21 -27.73 13.76
C ARG A 4 22.92 -28.34 14.31
N PRO A 5 21.88 -27.52 14.60
CA PRO A 5 20.63 -28.01 15.17
C PRO A 5 19.85 -28.90 14.20
N THR A 6 18.97 -29.73 14.77
CA THR A 6 17.85 -30.35 14.03
C THR A 6 16.66 -29.43 14.14
N LEU A 7 16.06 -29.05 12.99
CA LEU A 7 14.86 -28.23 12.93
C LEU A 7 13.64 -29.10 12.68
N ILE A 8 12.63 -28.94 13.53
CA ILE A 8 11.33 -29.58 13.42
C ILE A 8 10.34 -28.50 12.99
N PHE A 9 9.66 -28.71 11.88
CA PHE A 9 8.66 -27.79 11.37
C PHE A 9 7.26 -28.37 11.48
N ASP A 10 6.30 -27.56 11.95
CA ASP A 10 4.92 -27.83 11.66
C ASP A 10 4.64 -27.60 10.16
N PHE A 11 3.48 -28.04 9.67
CA PHE A 11 3.11 -27.96 8.27
C PHE A 11 2.13 -26.82 8.02
N ASP A 12 0.93 -26.92 8.60
CA ASP A 12 -0.16 -25.95 8.44
C ASP A 12 0.27 -24.59 9.00
N SER A 13 -0.07 -23.49 8.31
CA SER A 13 0.30 -22.12 8.68
C SER A 13 1.80 -21.88 9.01
N THR A 14 2.66 -22.85 8.72
CA THR A 14 4.12 -22.80 8.95
C THR A 14 4.89 -23.02 7.65
N LEU A 15 4.88 -24.25 7.09
CA LEU A 15 5.51 -24.54 5.79
C LEU A 15 4.63 -24.07 4.63
N VAL A 16 3.31 -24.10 4.79
CA VAL A 16 2.30 -23.65 3.82
C VAL A 16 1.46 -22.54 4.41
N ASP A 17 0.82 -21.74 3.54
CA ASP A 17 0.02 -20.57 3.90
C ASP A 17 -1.46 -20.86 4.15
N PHE A 18 -1.81 -22.09 4.52
CA PHE A 18 -3.18 -22.55 4.76
C PHE A 18 -3.28 -23.56 5.89
N GLU A 19 -4.50 -23.77 6.39
CA GLU A 19 -4.89 -24.87 7.28
C GLU A 19 -5.47 -26.01 6.45
N THR A 20 -4.92 -27.24 6.56
CA THR A 20 -5.27 -28.38 5.70
C THR A 20 -6.75 -28.72 5.75
N LEU A 21 -7.36 -28.76 6.95
CA LEU A 21 -8.78 -29.10 7.08
C LEU A 21 -9.71 -28.00 6.55
N GLU A 22 -9.35 -26.74 6.68
CA GLU A 22 -10.11 -25.63 6.14
C GLU A 22 -10.05 -25.62 4.60
N ALA A 23 -8.88 -25.83 4.03
CA ALA A 23 -8.70 -25.96 2.59
C ALA A 23 -9.46 -27.18 2.01
N LEU A 24 -9.50 -28.28 2.72
CA LEU A 24 -10.33 -29.45 2.35
C LEU A 24 -11.82 -29.16 2.49
N ALA A 25 -12.23 -28.39 3.49
CA ALA A 25 -13.61 -27.96 3.65
C ALA A 25 -14.08 -27.09 2.47
N ASP A 26 -13.23 -26.20 1.99
CA ASP A 26 -13.52 -25.38 0.80
C ASP A 26 -13.79 -26.23 -0.45
N LEU A 27 -13.00 -27.28 -0.64
CA LEU A 27 -13.20 -28.20 -1.76
C LEU A 27 -14.43 -29.07 -1.60
N ALA A 28 -14.65 -29.64 -0.40
CA ALA A 28 -15.75 -30.59 -0.15
C ALA A 28 -17.13 -29.90 -0.07
N LEU A 29 -17.16 -28.61 0.28
CA LEU A 29 -18.40 -27.86 0.47
C LEU A 29 -18.69 -26.86 -0.67
N ALA A 30 -17.93 -26.89 -1.77
CA ALA A 30 -18.06 -25.92 -2.86
C ALA A 30 -19.50 -25.74 -3.37
N ASP A 31 -20.26 -26.83 -3.46
CA ASP A 31 -21.65 -26.85 -3.95
C ASP A 31 -22.69 -27.03 -2.83
N SER A 32 -22.30 -26.92 -1.56
CA SER A 32 -23.22 -27.17 -0.42
C SER A 32 -23.98 -25.91 -0.02
N PRO A 33 -25.30 -25.95 0.14
CA PRO A 33 -26.06 -24.81 0.63
C PRO A 33 -25.78 -24.45 2.10
N GLN A 34 -25.07 -25.30 2.85
CA GLN A 34 -24.69 -25.08 4.26
C GLN A 34 -23.18 -24.75 4.39
N ALA A 35 -22.49 -24.51 3.26
CA ALA A 35 -21.05 -24.34 3.22
C ALA A 35 -20.53 -23.28 4.21
N GLU A 36 -21.16 -22.11 4.26
CA GLU A 36 -20.72 -20.98 5.09
C GLU A 36 -20.79 -21.32 6.60
N ALA A 37 -21.91 -21.91 7.04
CA ALA A 37 -22.08 -22.29 8.44
C ALA A 37 -21.09 -23.39 8.87
N THR A 38 -20.89 -24.41 8.02
CA THR A 38 -19.97 -25.52 8.31
C THR A 38 -18.51 -25.04 8.31
N ARG A 39 -18.11 -24.14 7.40
CA ARG A 39 -16.78 -23.53 7.41
C ARG A 39 -16.52 -22.73 8.68
N ALA A 40 -17.50 -21.91 9.10
CA ALA A 40 -17.38 -21.13 10.33
C ALA A 40 -17.22 -22.03 11.57
N GLU A 41 -17.91 -23.17 11.62
CA GLU A 41 -17.78 -24.15 12.70
C GLU A 41 -16.39 -24.82 12.70
N ILE A 42 -15.88 -25.19 11.52
CA ILE A 42 -14.54 -25.78 11.37
C ILE A 42 -13.46 -24.78 11.80
N ALA A 43 -13.52 -23.53 11.34
CA ALA A 43 -12.58 -22.48 11.73
C ALA A 43 -12.60 -22.25 13.24
N ALA A 44 -13.77 -22.17 13.87
CA ALA A 44 -13.90 -22.01 15.31
C ALA A 44 -13.28 -23.20 16.09
N LEU A 45 -13.42 -24.42 15.62
CA LEU A 45 -12.79 -25.61 16.22
C LEU A 45 -11.27 -25.60 16.03
N THR A 46 -10.77 -25.09 14.89
CA THR A 46 -9.34 -24.89 14.65
C THR A 46 -8.75 -23.88 15.64
N ASP A 47 -9.37 -22.72 15.76
CA ASP A 47 -8.89 -21.66 16.67
C ASP A 47 -8.87 -22.14 18.14
N GLN A 48 -9.90 -22.86 18.61
CA GLN A 48 -9.94 -23.41 19.95
C GLN A 48 -8.82 -24.45 20.20
N ALA A 49 -8.56 -25.32 19.22
CA ALA A 49 -7.46 -26.30 19.33
C ALA A 49 -6.09 -25.61 19.32
N MET A 50 -5.90 -24.61 18.44
CA MET A 50 -4.64 -23.89 18.33
C MET A 50 -4.36 -22.96 19.51
N ALA A 51 -5.41 -22.50 20.22
CA ALA A 51 -5.30 -21.75 21.48
C ALA A 51 -5.05 -22.65 22.70
N GLY A 52 -5.25 -23.96 22.58
CA GLY A 52 -5.15 -24.91 23.69
C GLY A 52 -6.45 -25.10 24.49
N ASP A 53 -7.56 -24.51 24.05
CA ASP A 53 -8.87 -24.60 24.71
C ASP A 53 -9.62 -25.92 24.44
N LEU A 54 -9.26 -26.62 23.37
CA LEU A 54 -9.82 -27.90 22.96
C LEU A 54 -8.70 -28.89 22.63
N ALA A 55 -8.79 -30.13 23.13
CA ALA A 55 -7.81 -31.18 22.83
C ALA A 55 -7.74 -31.49 21.33
N PHE A 56 -6.54 -31.48 20.76
CA PHE A 56 -6.30 -31.61 19.32
C PHE A 56 -7.03 -32.80 18.68
N GLY A 57 -6.90 -34.00 19.24
CA GLY A 57 -7.54 -35.21 18.69
C GLY A 57 -9.07 -35.16 18.71
N GLU A 58 -9.68 -34.45 19.67
CA GLU A 58 -11.12 -34.22 19.69
C GLU A 58 -11.53 -33.22 18.61
N ALA A 59 -10.81 -32.12 18.47
CA ALA A 59 -11.04 -31.13 17.42
C ALA A 59 -10.90 -31.77 16.02
N LEU A 60 -9.88 -32.59 15.80
CA LEU A 60 -9.64 -33.29 14.55
C LEU A 60 -10.84 -34.18 14.16
N ARG A 61 -11.31 -35.02 15.09
CA ARG A 61 -12.46 -35.91 14.83
C ARG A 61 -13.74 -35.13 14.57
N ARG A 62 -14.02 -34.07 15.33
CA ARG A 62 -15.20 -33.24 15.12
C ARG A 62 -15.19 -32.57 13.75
N ARG A 63 -14.05 -31.99 13.34
CA ARG A 63 -13.89 -31.33 12.04
C ARG A 63 -14.05 -32.30 10.87
N LEU A 64 -13.44 -33.50 10.95
CA LEU A 64 -13.59 -34.54 9.92
C LEU A 64 -15.02 -35.02 9.78
N ALA A 65 -15.75 -35.18 10.89
CA ALA A 65 -17.15 -35.60 10.89
C ALA A 65 -18.11 -34.60 10.20
N LEU A 66 -17.75 -33.35 10.10
CA LEU A 66 -18.52 -32.29 9.43
C LEU A 66 -18.36 -32.30 7.90
N LEU A 67 -17.37 -33.02 7.36
CA LEU A 67 -16.95 -32.90 5.96
C LEU A 67 -17.24 -34.18 5.15
N PRO A 68 -17.90 -34.09 3.99
CA PRO A 68 -18.07 -35.20 3.07
C PRO A 68 -16.82 -35.38 2.19
N LEU A 69 -15.67 -35.63 2.84
CA LEU A 69 -14.36 -35.73 2.17
C LEU A 69 -14.26 -37.00 1.33
N THR A 70 -13.64 -36.86 0.17
CA THR A 70 -13.29 -37.94 -0.74
C THR A 70 -11.80 -37.90 -1.07
N ARG A 71 -11.27 -39.01 -1.60
CA ARG A 71 -9.88 -39.10 -2.08
C ARG A 71 -9.57 -38.02 -3.13
N ASP A 72 -10.53 -37.69 -4.00
CA ASP A 72 -10.34 -36.67 -5.04
C ASP A 72 -10.14 -35.26 -4.46
N HIS A 73 -10.86 -34.91 -3.38
CA HIS A 73 -10.66 -33.65 -2.67
C HIS A 73 -9.24 -33.55 -2.08
N VAL A 74 -8.78 -34.63 -1.43
CA VAL A 74 -7.45 -34.71 -0.83
C VAL A 74 -6.36 -34.62 -1.90
N GLN A 75 -6.51 -35.33 -3.02
CA GLN A 75 -5.58 -35.27 -4.13
C GLN A 75 -5.55 -33.88 -4.78
N SER A 76 -6.69 -33.24 -4.97
CA SER A 76 -6.78 -31.89 -5.53
C SER A 76 -6.06 -30.85 -4.66
N LEU A 77 -6.10 -30.98 -3.33
CA LEU A 77 -5.32 -30.12 -2.44
C LEU A 77 -3.82 -30.46 -2.52
N ALA A 78 -3.47 -31.74 -2.52
CA ALA A 78 -2.08 -32.21 -2.60
C ALA A 78 -1.35 -31.67 -3.83
N GLU A 79 -2.00 -31.65 -5.00
CA GLU A 79 -1.46 -31.14 -6.27
C GLU A 79 -1.14 -29.63 -6.21
N ARG A 80 -1.82 -28.88 -5.35
CA ARG A 80 -1.66 -27.43 -5.21
C ARG A 80 -0.81 -27.01 -4.01
N ALA A 81 -0.57 -27.93 -3.06
CA ALA A 81 0.10 -27.61 -1.80
C ALA A 81 1.52 -27.05 -2.00
N SER A 82 2.26 -27.56 -3.00
CA SER A 82 3.61 -27.10 -3.33
C SER A 82 3.64 -25.65 -3.86
N ASP A 83 2.55 -25.17 -4.46
CA ASP A 83 2.43 -23.78 -4.92
C ASP A 83 2.07 -22.83 -3.79
N ARG A 84 1.70 -23.35 -2.63
CA ARG A 84 1.24 -22.60 -1.46
C ARG A 84 2.21 -22.64 -0.28
N LEU A 85 3.52 -22.74 -0.57
CA LEU A 85 4.56 -22.53 0.44
C LEU A 85 4.52 -21.11 0.98
N THR A 86 4.74 -20.93 2.29
CA THR A 86 4.95 -19.60 2.88
C THR A 86 6.11 -18.88 2.19
N ALA A 87 6.05 -17.55 2.12
CA ALA A 87 7.00 -16.78 1.32
C ALA A 87 8.45 -16.98 1.77
N SER A 88 8.70 -17.06 3.09
CA SER A 88 10.03 -17.28 3.62
C SER A 88 10.55 -18.71 3.38
N VAL A 89 9.68 -19.72 3.41
CA VAL A 89 10.02 -21.11 3.07
C VAL A 89 10.38 -21.22 1.59
N ARG A 90 9.54 -20.67 0.70
CA ARG A 90 9.80 -20.63 -0.75
C ARG A 90 11.14 -19.97 -1.07
N ARG A 91 11.46 -18.87 -0.41
CA ARG A 91 12.72 -18.15 -0.56
C ARG A 91 13.92 -18.96 -0.11
N ASN A 92 13.76 -19.83 0.89
CA ASN A 92 14.81 -20.63 1.49
C ASN A 92 14.83 -22.10 1.04
N LEU A 93 14.30 -22.45 -0.13
CA LEU A 93 14.32 -23.84 -0.65
C LEU A 93 15.73 -24.45 -0.63
N ASN A 94 16.75 -23.66 -0.97
CA ASN A 94 18.15 -24.11 -0.94
C ASN A 94 18.60 -24.53 0.45
N PHE A 95 18.12 -23.90 1.52
CA PHE A 95 18.40 -24.31 2.90
C PHE A 95 17.91 -25.73 3.15
N PHE A 96 16.69 -26.06 2.78
CA PHE A 96 16.13 -27.41 2.96
C PHE A 96 16.93 -28.44 2.20
N GLN A 97 17.28 -28.17 0.94
CA GLN A 97 18.09 -29.07 0.10
C GLN A 97 19.49 -29.36 0.69
N GLN A 98 20.13 -28.34 1.27
CA GLN A 98 21.45 -28.45 1.89
C GLN A 98 21.41 -29.12 3.27
N HIS A 99 20.28 -29.09 3.99
CA HIS A 99 20.14 -29.56 5.37
C HIS A 99 19.09 -30.66 5.54
N LYS A 100 18.69 -31.33 4.43
CA LYS A 100 17.62 -32.35 4.41
C LYS A 100 17.75 -33.45 5.47
N GLY A 101 18.96 -33.81 5.88
CA GLY A 101 19.19 -34.74 6.96
C GLY A 101 18.97 -34.21 8.39
N ARG A 102 18.64 -32.91 8.54
CA ARG A 102 18.40 -32.22 9.83
C ARG A 102 17.05 -31.54 9.92
N VAL A 103 16.22 -31.74 8.91
CA VAL A 103 14.85 -31.24 8.89
C VAL A 103 13.89 -32.39 9.18
N VAL A 104 12.92 -32.15 10.04
CA VAL A 104 11.80 -33.06 10.35
C VAL A 104 10.51 -32.26 10.13
N ILE A 105 9.53 -32.85 9.47
CA ILE A 105 8.15 -32.30 9.39
C ILE A 105 7.31 -33.07 10.40
N LEU A 106 6.66 -32.35 11.33
CA LEU A 106 5.85 -32.91 12.41
C LEU A 106 4.48 -32.22 12.40
N SER A 107 3.47 -32.88 11.87
CA SER A 107 2.16 -32.27 11.64
C SER A 107 1.00 -33.15 12.09
N GLY A 108 -0.05 -32.50 12.57
CA GLY A 108 -1.38 -33.13 12.72
C GLY A 108 -2.16 -33.30 11.42
N GLY A 109 -1.62 -32.79 10.29
CA GLY A 109 -2.18 -32.91 8.95
C GLY A 109 -1.99 -34.31 8.32
N PHE A 110 -2.28 -34.44 7.03
CA PHE A 110 -2.42 -35.72 6.34
C PHE A 110 -1.29 -35.95 5.34
N ARG A 111 -0.78 -37.16 5.34
CA ARG A 111 0.39 -37.59 4.53
C ARG A 111 0.23 -37.28 3.04
N GLU A 112 -0.96 -37.49 2.49
CA GLU A 112 -1.23 -37.25 1.07
C GLU A 112 -1.01 -35.80 0.65
N VAL A 113 -1.33 -34.85 1.54
CA VAL A 113 -1.16 -33.41 1.30
C VAL A 113 0.29 -32.97 1.59
N ILE A 114 0.91 -33.56 2.62
CA ILE A 114 2.26 -33.17 3.09
C ILE A 114 3.37 -33.76 2.20
N ALA A 115 3.21 -34.96 1.67
CA ALA A 115 4.24 -35.65 0.93
C ALA A 115 4.78 -34.88 -0.30
N PRO A 116 3.96 -34.27 -1.17
CA PRO A 116 4.47 -33.48 -2.30
C PRO A 116 5.33 -32.29 -1.88
N VAL A 117 4.97 -31.63 -0.79
CA VAL A 117 5.73 -30.51 -0.22
C VAL A 117 7.04 -31.01 0.38
N ALA A 118 7.00 -32.11 1.12
CA ALA A 118 8.20 -32.71 1.69
C ALA A 118 9.21 -33.15 0.62
N GLU A 119 8.73 -33.71 -0.49
CA GLU A 119 9.55 -34.06 -1.66
C GLU A 119 10.20 -32.82 -2.27
N LEU A 120 9.44 -31.73 -2.49
CA LEU A 120 9.96 -30.47 -2.99
C LEU A 120 11.05 -29.89 -2.07
N LEU A 121 10.87 -29.98 -0.74
CA LEU A 121 11.85 -29.56 0.27
C LEU A 121 13.03 -30.53 0.39
N GLY A 122 12.95 -31.71 -0.21
CA GLY A 122 13.98 -32.78 -0.12
C GLY A 122 14.03 -33.46 1.24
N VAL A 123 12.95 -33.45 2.00
CA VAL A 123 12.81 -34.15 3.28
C VAL A 123 12.43 -35.61 3.00
N SER A 124 13.19 -36.54 3.56
CA SER A 124 12.93 -37.98 3.35
C SER A 124 11.66 -38.46 4.06
N PRO A 125 10.94 -39.46 3.50
CA PRO A 125 9.66 -39.92 4.06
C PRO A 125 9.71 -40.37 5.52
N ASP A 126 10.85 -40.93 5.98
CA ASP A 126 11.09 -41.32 7.37
C ASP A 126 11.19 -40.12 8.36
N ARG A 127 11.30 -38.90 7.84
CA ARG A 127 11.34 -37.65 8.58
C ARG A 127 10.06 -36.83 8.43
N VAL A 128 9.01 -37.39 7.84
CA VAL A 128 7.67 -36.82 7.71
C VAL A 128 6.73 -37.58 8.65
N LEU A 129 6.44 -36.98 9.77
CA LEU A 129 5.63 -37.52 10.86
C LEU A 129 4.28 -36.82 10.83
N CYS A 130 3.23 -37.51 10.42
CA CYS A 130 1.91 -36.95 10.20
C CYS A 130 0.84 -38.06 10.28
N ASN A 131 -0.43 -37.67 10.24
CA ASN A 131 -1.55 -38.61 10.23
C ASN A 131 -1.74 -39.23 8.84
N ASP A 132 -2.38 -40.41 8.83
CA ASP A 132 -2.79 -41.14 7.65
C ASP A 132 -4.34 -41.20 7.63
N LEU A 133 -4.96 -40.86 6.49
CA LEU A 133 -6.41 -40.92 6.31
C LEU A 133 -6.88 -42.36 6.05
N ILE A 134 -8.03 -42.72 6.59
CA ILE A 134 -8.69 -44.01 6.32
C ILE A 134 -9.83 -43.78 5.33
N TYR A 135 -9.91 -44.61 4.31
CA TYR A 135 -10.91 -44.53 3.27
C TYR A 135 -11.79 -45.81 3.24
N ASP A 136 -13.07 -45.61 2.95
CA ASP A 136 -13.96 -46.73 2.61
C ASP A 136 -13.74 -47.22 1.17
N ALA A 137 -14.55 -48.26 0.78
CA ALA A 137 -14.47 -48.84 -0.55
C ALA A 137 -14.84 -47.87 -1.69
N ASP A 138 -15.62 -46.84 -1.38
CA ASP A 138 -16.05 -45.78 -2.32
C ASP A 138 -15.10 -44.61 -2.38
N GLY A 139 -13.99 -44.64 -1.62
CA GLY A 139 -12.99 -43.57 -1.56
C GLY A 139 -13.38 -42.39 -0.67
N ARG A 140 -14.38 -42.54 0.21
CA ARG A 140 -14.74 -41.52 1.20
C ARG A 140 -13.85 -41.64 2.42
N VAL A 141 -13.45 -40.50 2.97
CA VAL A 141 -12.71 -40.44 4.23
C VAL A 141 -13.65 -40.82 5.38
N THR A 142 -13.24 -41.83 6.17
CA THR A 142 -14.00 -42.32 7.33
C THR A 142 -13.36 -41.91 8.66
N GLY A 143 -12.09 -41.44 8.63
CA GLY A 143 -11.35 -41.00 9.82
C GLY A 143 -9.86 -40.99 9.58
N VAL A 144 -9.10 -41.02 10.66
CA VAL A 144 -7.64 -41.14 10.70
C VAL A 144 -7.25 -42.44 11.40
N ASP A 145 -6.00 -42.90 11.19
CA ASP A 145 -5.48 -44.05 11.90
C ASP A 145 -5.31 -43.75 13.40
N ASP A 146 -6.20 -44.33 14.22
CA ASP A 146 -6.17 -44.17 15.68
C ASP A 146 -4.94 -44.81 16.35
N ALA A 147 -4.21 -45.68 15.64
CA ALA A 147 -2.93 -46.20 16.14
C ALA A 147 -1.78 -45.19 16.02
N ASN A 148 -1.95 -44.14 15.21
CA ASN A 148 -0.98 -43.08 15.06
C ASN A 148 -1.06 -42.12 16.27
N PRO A 149 0.03 -41.92 17.06
CA PRO A 149 0.03 -41.01 18.19
C PRO A 149 -0.41 -39.59 17.85
N LEU A 150 -0.14 -39.11 16.61
CA LEU A 150 -0.46 -37.77 16.17
C LEU A 150 -1.97 -37.53 15.99
N SER A 151 -2.81 -38.57 16.05
CA SER A 151 -4.27 -38.46 16.10
C SER A 151 -4.82 -38.14 17.50
N HIS A 152 -3.97 -38.11 18.53
CA HIS A 152 -4.32 -37.90 19.93
C HIS A 152 -3.77 -36.60 20.51
N ALA A 153 -4.25 -36.20 21.69
CA ALA A 153 -3.60 -35.20 22.53
C ALA A 153 -2.18 -35.70 22.90
N ASP A 154 -1.26 -34.79 23.09
CA ASP A 154 0.16 -35.09 23.42
C ASP A 154 0.91 -35.89 22.32
N GLY A 155 0.35 -36.05 21.14
CA GLY A 155 0.93 -36.85 20.07
C GLY A 155 2.26 -36.32 19.56
N LYS A 156 2.40 -35.00 19.35
CA LYS A 156 3.65 -34.38 18.88
C LYS A 156 4.81 -34.62 19.87
N PRO A 157 4.68 -34.34 21.18
CA PRO A 157 5.72 -34.68 22.18
C PRO A 157 6.09 -36.14 22.20
N ALA A 158 5.12 -37.07 22.19
CA ALA A 158 5.36 -38.50 22.22
C ALA A 158 6.20 -39.01 21.03
N VAL A 159 5.86 -38.51 19.84
CA VAL A 159 6.57 -38.90 18.58
C VAL A 159 8.01 -38.36 18.58
N ILE A 160 8.23 -37.12 19.03
CA ILE A 160 9.57 -36.54 19.07
C ILE A 160 10.45 -37.24 20.11
N HIS A 161 9.93 -37.60 21.26
CA HIS A 161 10.67 -38.37 22.25
C HIS A 161 11.08 -39.76 21.69
N ALA A 162 10.20 -40.41 20.92
CA ALA A 162 10.49 -41.71 20.30
C ALA A 162 11.62 -41.65 19.23
N LEU A 163 11.81 -40.48 18.58
CA LEU A 163 12.88 -40.28 17.59
C LEU A 163 14.28 -40.21 18.23
N ASN A 164 14.38 -39.99 19.53
CA ASN A 164 15.64 -39.90 20.26
C ASN A 164 16.70 -39.04 19.55
N LEU A 165 16.31 -37.83 19.16
CA LEU A 165 17.16 -36.89 18.42
C LEU A 165 18.38 -36.48 19.25
N SER A 166 19.56 -36.43 18.62
CA SER A 166 20.79 -36.02 19.28
C SER A 166 21.20 -34.59 18.92
N GLY A 167 21.76 -33.85 19.91
CA GLY A 167 22.19 -32.47 19.74
C GLY A 167 21.05 -31.48 19.95
N ARG A 168 21.24 -30.23 19.54
CA ARG A 168 20.24 -29.18 19.68
C ARG A 168 19.04 -29.45 18.76
N VAL A 169 17.84 -29.42 19.34
CA VAL A 169 16.55 -29.63 18.67
C VAL A 169 15.73 -28.36 18.79
N VAL A 170 15.21 -27.87 17.67
CA VAL A 170 14.44 -26.63 17.60
C VAL A 170 13.10 -26.91 16.94
N MET A 171 12.01 -26.54 17.62
CA MET A 171 10.65 -26.60 17.08
C MET A 171 10.26 -25.24 16.51
N VAL A 172 9.62 -25.25 15.33
CA VAL A 172 9.10 -24.08 14.63
C VAL A 172 7.65 -24.37 14.24
N GLY A 173 6.72 -23.62 14.74
CA GLY A 173 5.29 -23.81 14.47
C GLY A 173 4.48 -22.65 15.01
N ASP A 174 3.18 -22.58 14.67
CA ASP A 174 2.29 -21.49 15.00
C ASP A 174 1.21 -21.86 16.04
N GLY A 175 1.08 -23.17 16.36
CA GLY A 175 0.04 -23.73 17.24
C GLY A 175 0.51 -24.04 18.65
N TRP A 176 -0.46 -24.21 19.55
CA TRP A 176 -0.21 -24.62 20.94
C TRP A 176 0.43 -26.01 21.05
N ASN A 177 0.00 -26.95 20.21
CA ASN A 177 0.55 -28.31 20.14
C ASN A 177 2.04 -28.36 19.72
N ASP A 178 2.57 -27.29 19.09
CA ASP A 178 3.99 -27.13 18.78
C ASP A 178 4.75 -26.68 20.04
N ALA A 179 4.16 -25.75 20.80
CA ALA A 179 4.72 -25.33 22.07
C ALA A 179 4.82 -26.51 23.06
N GLU A 180 3.84 -27.41 23.06
CA GLU A 180 3.85 -28.62 23.91
C GLU A 180 5.08 -29.51 23.68
N VAL A 181 5.63 -29.56 22.48
CA VAL A 181 6.90 -30.29 22.19
C VAL A 181 8.04 -29.76 23.06
N LYS A 182 8.17 -28.42 23.15
CA LYS A 182 9.17 -27.78 24.01
C LYS A 182 8.85 -27.95 25.48
N LEU A 183 7.61 -27.73 25.89
CA LEU A 183 7.16 -27.81 27.29
C LEU A 183 7.36 -29.24 27.86
N ALA A 184 7.20 -30.26 27.01
CA ALA A 184 7.46 -31.66 27.36
C ALA A 184 8.95 -32.06 27.27
N GLY A 185 9.87 -31.15 26.94
CA GLY A 185 11.29 -31.43 26.84
C GLY A 185 11.72 -32.13 25.53
N GLY A 186 10.89 -32.14 24.49
CA GLY A 186 11.19 -32.72 23.20
C GLY A 186 12.02 -31.80 22.29
N ALA A 187 12.10 -30.52 22.60
CA ALA A 187 12.91 -29.52 21.92
C ALA A 187 13.65 -28.60 22.90
N ASP A 188 14.84 -28.12 22.51
CA ASP A 188 15.65 -27.16 23.30
C ASP A 188 15.16 -25.74 23.13
N ALA A 189 14.54 -25.43 21.98
CA ALA A 189 13.93 -24.13 21.70
C ALA A 189 12.65 -24.27 20.89
N PHE A 190 11.71 -23.31 21.08
CA PHE A 190 10.50 -23.19 20.29
C PHE A 190 10.38 -21.76 19.77
N TYR A 191 10.23 -21.64 18.45
CA TYR A 191 9.93 -20.38 17.76
C TYR A 191 8.46 -20.36 17.36
N ALA A 192 7.70 -19.41 17.92
CA ALA A 192 6.35 -19.14 17.45
C ALA A 192 6.41 -18.51 16.06
N PHE A 193 6.06 -19.28 15.02
CA PHE A 193 6.08 -18.82 13.64
C PHE A 193 4.84 -17.98 13.33
N THR A 194 5.03 -16.72 12.94
CA THR A 194 3.94 -15.75 12.81
C THR A 194 3.83 -15.13 11.42
N GLU A 195 4.37 -15.78 10.40
CA GLU A 195 4.30 -15.31 9.01
C GLU A 195 2.86 -15.41 8.45
N VAL A 196 2.10 -16.44 8.84
CA VAL A 196 0.73 -16.70 8.40
C VAL A 196 -0.28 -16.35 9.49
N ALA A 197 -0.10 -16.90 10.68
CA ALA A 197 -1.02 -16.72 11.81
C ALA A 197 -0.27 -16.22 13.05
N ARG A 198 -0.80 -15.21 13.74
CA ARG A 198 -0.22 -14.65 14.95
C ARG A 198 -1.12 -14.93 16.15
N ARG A 199 -0.74 -15.88 17.00
CA ARG A 199 -1.51 -16.34 18.18
C ARG A 199 -0.83 -15.90 19.49
N PRO A 200 -1.39 -14.93 20.22
CA PRO A 200 -0.77 -14.37 21.43
C PRO A 200 -0.43 -15.43 22.48
N SER A 201 -1.31 -16.39 22.75
CA SER A 201 -1.09 -17.46 23.73
C SER A 201 0.11 -18.35 23.40
N VAL A 202 0.39 -18.57 22.12
CA VAL A 202 1.53 -19.35 21.66
C VAL A 202 2.84 -18.55 21.79
N ILE A 203 2.78 -17.26 21.46
CA ILE A 203 3.92 -16.34 21.56
C ILE A 203 4.40 -16.19 23.00
N GLU A 204 3.48 -16.15 23.98
CA GLU A 204 3.80 -16.01 25.41
C GLU A 204 4.66 -17.15 25.95
N VAL A 205 4.54 -18.37 25.40
CA VAL A 205 5.29 -19.56 25.84
C VAL A 205 6.49 -19.89 24.96
N ALA A 206 6.65 -19.19 23.83
CA ALA A 206 7.77 -19.38 22.93
C ALA A 206 9.08 -18.74 23.46
N ASP A 207 10.22 -19.29 23.08
CA ASP A 207 11.52 -18.67 23.37
C ASP A 207 11.70 -17.39 22.54
N ALA A 208 11.12 -17.33 21.34
CA ALA A 208 11.04 -16.12 20.51
C ALA A 208 9.90 -16.20 19.49
N GLU A 209 9.40 -15.03 19.10
CA GLU A 209 8.53 -14.87 17.92
C GLU A 209 9.38 -14.76 16.66
N ALA A 210 9.06 -15.57 15.63
CA ALA A 210 9.70 -15.54 14.33
C ALA A 210 8.67 -15.21 13.24
N ALA A 211 8.74 -14.00 12.69
CA ALA A 211 7.85 -13.56 11.62
C ALA A 211 8.28 -14.08 10.23
N SER A 212 9.33 -14.86 10.14
CA SER A 212 9.78 -15.55 8.93
C SER A 212 10.78 -16.65 9.27
N LEU A 213 10.96 -17.60 8.35
CA LEU A 213 12.02 -18.63 8.46
C LEU A 213 13.42 -18.00 8.55
N ASP A 214 13.65 -16.88 7.90
CA ASP A 214 14.94 -16.18 7.93
C ASP A 214 15.36 -15.83 9.36
N GLU A 215 14.42 -15.45 10.22
CA GLU A 215 14.70 -15.13 11.62
C GLU A 215 15.12 -16.36 12.43
N VAL A 216 14.46 -17.49 12.20
CA VAL A 216 14.82 -18.77 12.83
C VAL A 216 16.23 -19.17 12.40
N LEU A 217 16.50 -19.15 11.10
CA LEU A 217 17.81 -19.52 10.56
C LEU A 217 18.93 -18.63 11.11
N HIS A 218 18.67 -17.33 11.21
CA HIS A 218 19.62 -16.38 11.81
C HIS A 218 19.87 -16.66 13.30
N ALA A 219 18.82 -16.83 14.08
CA ALA A 219 18.93 -17.08 15.51
C ALA A 219 19.72 -18.36 15.79
N GLU A 220 19.57 -19.37 14.95
CA GLU A 220 20.30 -20.65 15.06
C GLU A 220 21.68 -20.65 14.35
N GLY A 221 22.13 -19.51 13.85
CA GLY A 221 23.45 -19.39 13.18
C GLY A 221 23.55 -20.17 11.86
N LEU A 222 22.41 -20.41 11.20
CA LEU A 222 22.31 -21.08 9.92
C LEU A 222 22.28 -20.05 8.79
N SER A 223 22.83 -20.39 7.62
CA SER A 223 22.78 -19.53 6.45
C SER A 223 21.39 -19.60 5.81
N GLY A 224 20.72 -18.49 5.73
CA GLY A 224 19.45 -18.31 5.04
C GLY A 224 19.46 -17.03 4.22
N ARG A 225 18.44 -16.83 3.40
CA ARG A 225 18.23 -15.57 2.69
C ARG A 225 17.66 -14.52 3.63
N TRP A 226 18.32 -13.36 3.67
CA TRP A 226 17.89 -12.28 4.54
C TRP A 226 16.80 -11.43 3.89
N SER A 227 15.63 -11.41 4.49
CA SER A 227 14.59 -10.43 4.21
C SER A 227 14.06 -9.88 5.53
N PHE A 228 13.79 -8.58 5.58
CA PHE A 228 13.10 -8.01 6.73
C PHE A 228 11.61 -8.37 6.61
N PRO A 229 11.02 -9.06 7.59
CA PRO A 229 9.63 -9.52 7.50
C PRO A 229 8.66 -8.36 7.28
N ARG A 230 7.72 -8.50 6.34
CA ARG A 230 6.74 -7.46 6.03
C ARG A 230 5.87 -7.13 7.23
N SER A 231 5.50 -8.13 8.03
CA SER A 231 4.72 -7.96 9.26
C SER A 231 5.40 -7.09 10.33
N ARG A 232 6.72 -6.95 10.30
CA ARG A 232 7.47 -6.03 11.16
C ARG A 232 7.67 -4.64 10.58
N MET A 233 7.27 -4.43 9.33
CA MET A 233 7.28 -3.11 8.72
C MET A 233 6.03 -2.34 9.12
N LYS A 234 6.17 -1.44 10.10
CA LYS A 234 5.08 -0.60 10.58
C LYS A 234 4.74 0.49 9.58
N MET A 235 3.47 0.58 9.23
CA MET A 235 2.91 1.67 8.45
C MET A 235 1.95 2.48 9.32
N LEU A 236 2.10 3.80 9.31
CA LEU A 236 1.20 4.72 10.02
C LEU A 236 0.41 5.53 9.00
N LEU A 237 -0.92 5.36 8.99
CA LEU A 237 -1.82 6.08 8.09
C LEU A 237 -2.68 7.06 8.89
N LEU A 238 -2.56 8.36 8.59
CA LEU A 238 -3.24 9.44 9.30
C LEU A 238 -4.43 10.00 8.50
N GLU A 239 -5.23 10.85 9.14
CA GLU A 239 -6.27 11.67 8.50
C GLU A 239 -7.40 10.86 7.85
N ASN A 240 -7.77 9.73 8.45
CA ASN A 240 -8.89 8.91 7.98
C ASN A 240 -8.76 8.53 6.49
N ILE A 241 -7.59 7.98 6.10
CA ILE A 241 -7.37 7.43 4.77
C ILE A 241 -8.39 6.31 4.52
N HIS A 242 -8.87 6.20 3.27
CA HIS A 242 -9.91 5.25 2.87
C HIS A 242 -9.51 3.80 3.20
N PRO A 243 -10.41 2.95 3.75
CA PRO A 243 -10.11 1.60 4.21
C PRO A 243 -9.47 0.69 3.17
N VAL A 244 -9.78 0.85 1.89
CA VAL A 244 -9.21 0.04 0.80
C VAL A 244 -7.68 0.08 0.77
N ALA A 245 -7.06 1.19 1.20
CA ALA A 245 -5.59 1.25 1.31
C ALA A 245 -5.08 0.36 2.43
N VAL A 246 -5.78 0.34 3.58
CA VAL A 246 -5.43 -0.52 4.73
C VAL A 246 -5.53 -1.98 4.31
N GLU A 247 -6.68 -2.38 3.74
CA GLU A 247 -6.94 -3.74 3.28
C GLU A 247 -5.85 -4.22 2.32
N ARG A 248 -5.51 -3.44 1.28
CA ARG A 248 -4.46 -3.80 0.31
C ARG A 248 -3.07 -3.94 0.92
N LEU A 249 -2.74 -3.10 1.90
CA LEU A 249 -1.43 -3.14 2.57
C LEU A 249 -1.35 -4.32 3.55
N GLU A 250 -2.43 -4.62 4.29
CA GLU A 250 -2.53 -5.78 5.19
C GLU A 250 -2.57 -7.10 4.41
N GLU A 251 -3.31 -7.20 3.30
CA GLU A 251 -3.27 -8.35 2.39
C GLU A 251 -1.88 -8.63 1.82
N ALA A 252 -1.07 -7.57 1.64
CA ALA A 252 0.33 -7.71 1.25
C ALA A 252 1.27 -8.11 2.42
N GLY A 253 0.73 -8.29 3.63
CA GLY A 253 1.44 -8.76 4.83
C GLY A 253 2.12 -7.67 5.65
N TYR A 254 1.74 -6.39 5.49
CA TYR A 254 2.29 -5.28 6.27
C TYR A 254 1.47 -5.01 7.54
N SER A 255 2.13 -4.49 8.58
CA SER A 255 1.46 -4.04 9.82
C SER A 255 1.00 -2.58 9.65
N VAL A 256 -0.32 -2.35 9.62
CA VAL A 256 -0.91 -1.03 9.39
C VAL A 256 -1.56 -0.51 10.67
N GLU A 257 -1.14 0.67 11.09
CA GLU A 257 -1.76 1.44 12.17
C GLU A 257 -2.46 2.66 11.58
N THR A 258 -3.68 2.95 12.01
CA THR A 258 -4.49 4.04 11.47
C THR A 258 -4.86 5.05 12.53
N MET A 259 -4.90 6.34 12.16
CA MET A 259 -5.39 7.42 13.02
C MET A 259 -6.36 8.34 12.25
N LYS A 260 -7.46 8.72 12.88
CA LYS A 260 -8.51 9.55 12.23
C LYS A 260 -8.12 11.01 12.05
N GLY A 261 -7.24 11.53 12.90
CA GLY A 261 -6.83 12.93 12.90
C GLY A 261 -5.53 13.20 12.15
N ALA A 262 -5.26 14.47 11.90
CA ALA A 262 -3.93 14.98 11.61
C ALA A 262 -3.16 15.11 12.94
N LEU A 263 -1.84 14.97 12.88
CA LEU A 263 -0.95 15.21 14.01
C LEU A 263 -0.22 16.55 13.83
N ASP A 264 0.02 17.25 14.92
CA ASP A 264 0.97 18.35 14.92
C ASP A 264 2.41 17.83 14.84
N GLU A 265 3.38 18.74 14.75
CA GLU A 265 4.78 18.36 14.52
C GLU A 265 5.35 17.52 15.68
N ASP A 266 5.10 17.90 16.93
CA ASP A 266 5.67 17.21 18.09
C ASP A 266 5.02 15.84 18.31
N ASP A 267 3.71 15.74 18.12
CA ASP A 267 2.97 14.46 18.17
C ASP A 267 3.41 13.53 17.03
N LEU A 268 3.64 14.08 15.83
CA LEU A 268 4.14 13.29 14.71
C LEU A 268 5.56 12.78 14.96
N ILE A 269 6.44 13.59 15.56
CA ILE A 269 7.78 13.16 15.95
C ILE A 269 7.74 11.99 16.94
N ALA A 270 6.80 12.03 17.88
CA ALA A 270 6.62 10.92 18.83
C ALA A 270 6.11 9.65 18.13
N ALA A 271 5.11 9.78 17.24
CA ALA A 271 4.47 8.67 16.55
C ALA A 271 5.34 8.04 15.45
N ILE A 272 6.26 8.80 14.82
CA ILE A 272 7.07 8.33 13.67
C ILE A 272 8.18 7.35 14.05
N LYS A 273 8.50 7.23 15.34
CA LYS A 273 9.57 6.33 15.82
C LYS A 273 9.28 4.86 15.45
N GLY A 274 10.23 4.25 14.75
CA GLY A 274 10.10 2.87 14.27
C GLY A 274 9.13 2.68 13.10
N VAL A 275 8.51 3.74 12.58
CA VAL A 275 7.62 3.68 11.41
C VAL A 275 8.43 3.61 10.12
N HIS A 276 8.04 2.71 9.22
CA HIS A 276 8.69 2.48 7.92
C HIS A 276 8.01 3.22 6.78
N VAL A 277 6.70 3.41 6.87
CA VAL A 277 5.89 4.12 5.87
C VAL A 277 4.91 5.04 6.59
N LEU A 278 4.84 6.29 6.17
CA LEU A 278 3.87 7.26 6.64
C LEU A 278 2.89 7.60 5.52
N GLY A 279 1.60 7.43 5.78
CA GLY A 279 0.51 7.92 4.92
C GLY A 279 -0.15 9.14 5.55
N ILE A 280 -0.25 10.21 4.79
CA ILE A 280 -0.92 11.45 5.19
C ILE A 280 -1.88 11.93 4.11
N ARG A 281 -2.73 12.91 4.43
CA ARG A 281 -3.49 13.65 3.43
C ARG A 281 -2.96 15.10 3.32
N SER A 282 -3.81 16.08 3.48
CA SER A 282 -3.46 17.49 3.23
C SER A 282 -3.17 18.32 4.48
N LYS A 283 -3.42 17.80 5.68
CA LYS A 283 -3.35 18.57 6.94
C LYS A 283 -2.08 18.34 7.74
N THR A 284 -1.55 17.11 7.76
CA THR A 284 -0.33 16.78 8.49
C THR A 284 0.89 17.31 7.75
N THR A 285 1.75 18.04 8.44
CA THR A 285 3.00 18.59 7.88
C THR A 285 4.18 17.68 8.21
N VAL A 286 4.89 17.21 7.18
CA VAL A 286 6.14 16.45 7.31
C VAL A 286 7.32 17.39 7.06
N SER A 287 7.75 18.04 8.12
CA SER A 287 8.88 18.99 8.09
C SER A 287 10.22 18.28 8.08
N ARG A 288 11.31 19.04 7.87
CA ARG A 288 12.68 18.55 8.01
C ARG A 288 12.93 17.94 9.40
N ARG A 289 12.43 18.58 10.46
CA ARG A 289 12.58 18.11 11.84
C ARG A 289 11.93 16.73 12.05
N VAL A 290 10.74 16.48 11.48
CA VAL A 290 10.09 15.15 11.51
C VAL A 290 10.95 14.11 10.79
N LEU A 291 11.50 14.45 9.61
CA LEU A 291 12.32 13.53 8.81
C LEU A 291 13.67 13.20 9.47
N GLU A 292 14.27 14.14 10.19
CA GLU A 292 15.49 13.94 10.97
C GLU A 292 15.28 12.97 12.15
N GLU A 293 14.09 12.98 12.74
CA GLU A 293 13.71 12.12 13.86
C GLU A 293 13.14 10.75 13.43
N ALA A 294 12.88 10.57 12.14
CA ALA A 294 12.31 9.36 11.57
C ALA A 294 13.37 8.29 11.29
N ASP A 295 13.70 7.47 12.29
CA ASP A 295 14.82 6.52 12.29
C ASP A 295 14.71 5.40 11.25
N ARG A 296 13.48 4.99 10.86
CA ARG A 296 13.23 3.84 9.96
C ARG A 296 12.44 4.20 8.70
N LEU A 297 12.04 5.45 8.55
CA LEU A 297 11.17 5.87 7.46
C LEU A 297 11.81 5.62 6.08
N MET A 298 11.09 4.94 5.21
CA MET A 298 11.49 4.60 3.85
C MET A 298 10.66 5.34 2.80
N ALA A 299 9.39 5.58 3.11
CA ALA A 299 8.48 6.27 2.19
C ALA A 299 7.43 7.10 2.92
N VAL A 300 7.00 8.17 2.29
CA VAL A 300 5.81 8.95 2.64
C VAL A 300 4.86 8.92 1.45
N ALA A 301 3.57 8.62 1.70
CA ALA A 301 2.54 8.74 0.69
C ALA A 301 1.55 9.86 1.06
N ALA A 302 1.44 10.85 0.19
CA ALA A 302 0.38 11.84 0.25
C ALA A 302 -0.87 11.29 -0.45
N PHE A 303 -1.89 10.89 0.31
CA PHE A 303 -3.18 10.44 -0.20
C PHE A 303 -4.03 11.63 -0.69
N CYS A 304 -3.42 12.43 -1.55
CA CYS A 304 -3.96 13.62 -2.21
C CYS A 304 -3.07 14.01 -3.39
N ILE A 305 -3.46 15.07 -4.14
CA ILE A 305 -2.62 15.59 -5.24
C ILE A 305 -1.44 16.43 -4.73
N GLY A 306 -1.70 17.30 -3.74
CA GLY A 306 -0.71 18.25 -3.24
C GLY A 306 0.38 17.60 -2.40
N THR A 307 1.60 18.13 -2.48
CA THR A 307 2.75 17.71 -1.67
C THR A 307 3.41 18.87 -0.92
N ASN A 308 2.77 20.03 -0.90
CA ASN A 308 3.26 21.24 -0.24
C ASN A 308 3.39 21.12 1.29
N GLN A 309 2.74 20.14 1.90
CA GLN A 309 2.83 19.80 3.32
C GLN A 309 4.06 18.92 3.64
N ILE A 310 4.86 18.52 2.64
CA ILE A 310 6.04 17.67 2.83
C ILE A 310 7.30 18.43 2.39
N ASP A 311 8.34 18.45 3.22
CA ASP A 311 9.67 18.94 2.83
C ASP A 311 10.35 17.93 1.90
N LEU A 312 10.13 18.08 0.58
CA LEU A 312 10.62 17.15 -0.45
C LEU A 312 12.15 17.10 -0.51
N GLU A 313 12.83 18.23 -0.23
CA GLU A 313 14.29 18.27 -0.22
C GLU A 313 14.85 17.50 0.98
N ALA A 314 14.30 17.72 2.17
CA ALA A 314 14.69 16.97 3.34
C ALA A 314 14.40 15.48 3.18
N ALA A 315 13.27 15.10 2.59
CA ALA A 315 12.95 13.70 2.31
C ALA A 315 13.99 13.06 1.37
N ALA A 316 14.41 13.78 0.31
CA ALA A 316 15.46 13.30 -0.58
C ALA A 316 16.81 13.18 0.14
N ASP A 317 17.19 14.17 0.98
CA ASP A 317 18.43 14.15 1.77
C ASP A 317 18.51 12.94 2.72
N HIS A 318 17.35 12.43 3.19
CA HIS A 318 17.26 11.25 4.06
C HIS A 318 16.98 9.93 3.29
N GLY A 319 16.93 9.99 1.95
CA GLY A 319 16.63 8.84 1.12
C GLY A 319 15.22 8.29 1.34
N VAL A 320 14.25 9.15 1.68
CA VAL A 320 12.84 8.82 1.86
C VAL A 320 12.09 9.13 0.56
N ALA A 321 11.48 8.10 -0.04
CA ALA A 321 10.68 8.29 -1.26
C ALA A 321 9.33 8.94 -0.92
N VAL A 322 8.91 9.93 -1.70
CA VAL A 322 7.59 10.57 -1.54
C VAL A 322 6.73 10.28 -2.75
N PHE A 323 5.52 9.79 -2.51
CA PHE A 323 4.51 9.52 -3.52
C PHE A 323 3.26 10.36 -3.27
N ASN A 324 2.53 10.67 -4.34
CA ASN A 324 1.21 11.30 -4.27
C ASN A 324 0.26 10.64 -5.27
N ALA A 325 -1.01 11.07 -5.29
CA ALA A 325 -2.02 10.58 -6.23
C ALA A 325 -2.44 11.69 -7.21
N PRO A 326 -1.65 11.97 -8.27
CA PRO A 326 -1.81 13.18 -9.08
C PRO A 326 -3.03 13.18 -10.00
N TYR A 327 -3.68 12.03 -10.25
CA TYR A 327 -4.73 11.89 -11.27
C TYR A 327 -6.05 11.34 -10.74
N SER A 328 -6.08 10.78 -9.56
CA SER A 328 -7.20 9.96 -9.05
C SER A 328 -8.50 10.72 -8.81
N ASN A 329 -8.44 12.04 -8.59
CA ASN A 329 -9.62 12.88 -8.39
C ASN A 329 -9.93 13.81 -9.58
N THR A 330 -9.29 13.61 -10.72
CA THR A 330 -9.45 14.47 -11.91
C THR A 330 -10.92 14.60 -12.31
N ARG A 331 -11.64 13.47 -12.34
CA ARG A 331 -13.05 13.42 -12.73
C ARG A 331 -13.95 14.23 -11.81
N SER A 332 -13.76 14.12 -10.52
CA SER A 332 -14.55 14.85 -9.51
C SER A 332 -14.46 16.36 -9.68
N VAL A 333 -13.23 16.88 -9.87
CA VAL A 333 -13.02 18.34 -10.10
C VAL A 333 -13.68 18.79 -11.40
N VAL A 334 -13.59 17.97 -12.46
CA VAL A 334 -14.20 18.30 -13.76
C VAL A 334 -15.72 18.36 -13.69
N GLU A 335 -16.34 17.42 -13.00
CA GLU A 335 -17.80 17.42 -12.81
C GLU A 335 -18.28 18.59 -11.97
N LEU A 336 -17.57 18.90 -10.88
CA LEU A 336 -17.88 20.09 -10.09
C LEU A 336 -17.75 21.37 -10.94
N ALA A 337 -16.69 21.52 -11.74
CA ALA A 337 -16.51 22.69 -12.62
C ALA A 337 -17.67 22.86 -13.59
N ILE A 338 -18.14 21.77 -14.22
CA ILE A 338 -19.30 21.81 -15.13
C ILE A 338 -20.57 22.20 -14.37
N GLY A 339 -20.82 21.57 -13.23
CA GLY A 339 -21.98 21.90 -12.38
C GLY A 339 -21.99 23.38 -12.00
N LEU A 340 -20.86 23.90 -11.53
CA LEU A 340 -20.71 25.32 -11.14
C LEU A 340 -20.92 26.28 -12.32
N MET A 341 -20.41 25.96 -13.52
CA MET A 341 -20.65 26.78 -14.71
C MET A 341 -22.14 26.89 -15.03
N ILE A 342 -22.89 25.78 -15.00
CA ILE A 342 -24.33 25.76 -15.26
C ILE A 342 -25.08 26.58 -14.23
N VAL A 343 -24.76 26.39 -12.97
CA VAL A 343 -25.40 27.04 -11.83
C VAL A 343 -25.17 28.57 -11.86
N LEU A 344 -23.94 29.01 -12.15
CA LEU A 344 -23.60 30.44 -12.30
C LEU A 344 -24.28 31.08 -13.53
N MET A 345 -24.33 30.39 -14.68
CA MET A 345 -25.01 30.89 -15.91
C MET A 345 -26.49 31.15 -15.70
N ARG A 346 -27.10 30.53 -14.70
CA ARG A 346 -28.53 30.62 -14.40
C ARG A 346 -28.84 31.41 -13.14
N ASP A 347 -27.82 31.90 -12.42
CA ASP A 347 -27.97 32.61 -11.14
C ASP A 347 -28.79 31.79 -10.11
N VAL A 348 -28.50 30.47 -10.08
CA VAL A 348 -29.28 29.52 -9.25
C VAL A 348 -29.12 29.78 -7.75
N PRO A 349 -27.92 30.07 -7.21
CA PRO A 349 -27.76 30.27 -5.76
C PRO A 349 -28.63 31.40 -5.21
N ASP A 350 -28.60 32.59 -5.84
CA ASP A 350 -29.37 33.74 -5.39
C ASP A 350 -30.88 33.52 -5.55
N LYS A 351 -31.29 32.87 -6.66
CA LYS A 351 -32.70 32.50 -6.89
C LYS A 351 -33.19 31.47 -5.88
N SER A 352 -32.38 30.46 -5.58
CA SER A 352 -32.71 29.44 -4.56
C SER A 352 -32.84 30.11 -3.16
N ALA A 353 -31.84 30.92 -2.77
CA ALA A 353 -31.88 31.64 -1.49
C ALA A 353 -33.11 32.52 -1.37
N ALA A 354 -33.49 33.23 -2.45
CA ALA A 354 -34.70 34.04 -2.49
C ALA A 354 -35.98 33.21 -2.29
N MET A 355 -36.07 32.02 -2.91
CA MET A 355 -37.20 31.12 -2.72
C MET A 355 -37.33 30.61 -1.27
N HIS A 356 -36.20 30.31 -0.60
CA HIS A 356 -36.22 29.90 0.81
C HIS A 356 -36.75 30.99 1.77
N VAL A 357 -36.72 32.25 1.37
CA VAL A 357 -37.32 33.38 2.13
C VAL A 357 -38.63 33.87 1.50
N GLY A 358 -39.30 33.05 0.68
CA GLY A 358 -40.62 33.30 0.13
C GLY A 358 -40.69 34.30 -1.04
N LYS A 359 -39.55 34.63 -1.68
CA LYS A 359 -39.50 35.55 -2.81
C LYS A 359 -39.52 34.77 -4.14
N TRP A 360 -40.56 35.00 -4.96
CA TRP A 360 -40.71 34.43 -6.29
C TRP A 360 -40.17 35.39 -7.35
N ASN A 361 -39.05 35.02 -7.99
CA ASN A 361 -38.42 35.82 -9.06
C ASN A 361 -38.24 34.95 -10.33
N LYS A 362 -39.27 34.91 -11.18
CA LYS A 362 -39.24 34.26 -12.49
C LYS A 362 -38.81 35.23 -13.57
N SER A 363 -37.53 35.24 -13.95
CA SER A 363 -36.98 36.09 -14.99
C SER A 363 -35.97 35.34 -15.85
N ALA A 364 -35.97 35.57 -17.17
CA ALA A 364 -34.92 35.10 -18.09
C ALA A 364 -33.75 36.09 -18.21
N THR A 365 -33.90 37.32 -17.64
CA THR A 365 -32.86 38.35 -17.73
C THR A 365 -31.57 37.88 -17.06
N GLY A 366 -30.45 37.96 -17.77
CA GLY A 366 -29.13 37.50 -17.31
C GLY A 366 -28.89 35.98 -17.35
N SER A 367 -29.95 35.16 -17.49
CA SER A 367 -29.81 33.71 -17.59
C SER A 367 -29.31 33.29 -18.99
N LYS A 368 -28.30 32.46 -19.05
CA LYS A 368 -27.63 32.00 -20.30
C LYS A 368 -27.52 30.49 -20.35
N GLU A 369 -27.29 29.93 -21.53
CA GLU A 369 -26.91 28.55 -21.76
C GLU A 369 -25.39 28.42 -21.97
N LEU A 370 -24.82 27.25 -21.67
CA LEU A 370 -23.41 26.96 -22.00
C LEU A 370 -23.17 26.81 -23.51
N ARG A 371 -24.16 26.27 -24.22
CA ARG A 371 -24.07 26.03 -25.65
C ARG A 371 -23.72 27.33 -26.40
N GLY A 372 -22.70 27.25 -27.28
CA GLY A 372 -22.21 28.40 -28.05
C GLY A 372 -21.36 29.40 -27.27
N LYS A 373 -21.14 29.19 -25.95
CA LYS A 373 -20.22 30.02 -25.15
C LYS A 373 -18.79 29.52 -25.30
N THR A 374 -17.84 30.38 -24.98
CA THR A 374 -16.41 30.10 -25.02
C THR A 374 -15.89 29.85 -23.61
N LEU A 375 -15.33 28.66 -23.38
CA LEU A 375 -14.62 28.30 -22.17
C LEU A 375 -13.13 28.57 -22.34
N GLY A 376 -12.53 29.39 -21.47
CA GLY A 376 -11.08 29.60 -21.38
C GLY A 376 -10.50 28.81 -20.23
N ILE A 377 -9.62 27.86 -20.52
CA ILE A 377 -8.95 26.99 -19.55
C ILE A 377 -7.51 27.49 -19.36
N VAL A 378 -7.15 27.88 -18.13
CA VAL A 378 -5.79 28.25 -17.75
C VAL A 378 -5.16 27.08 -17.01
N GLY A 379 -4.16 26.44 -17.65
CA GLY A 379 -3.59 25.15 -17.22
C GLY A 379 -4.27 23.97 -17.92
N TYR A 380 -3.62 23.40 -18.94
CA TYR A 380 -4.16 22.30 -19.73
C TYR A 380 -3.50 20.97 -19.37
N GLY A 381 -3.48 20.67 -18.04
CA GLY A 381 -3.04 19.41 -17.48
C GLY A 381 -4.14 18.34 -17.50
N ALA A 382 -4.09 17.38 -16.58
CA ALA A 382 -5.07 16.27 -16.50
C ALA A 382 -6.53 16.76 -16.36
N ILE A 383 -6.77 17.73 -15.47
CA ILE A 383 -8.11 18.30 -15.24
C ILE A 383 -8.54 19.14 -16.45
N GLY A 384 -7.71 20.08 -16.88
CA GLY A 384 -8.06 20.98 -17.98
C GLY A 384 -8.34 20.28 -19.31
N SER A 385 -7.58 19.25 -19.63
CA SER A 385 -7.80 18.46 -20.85
C SER A 385 -9.08 17.62 -20.78
N GLN A 386 -9.38 16.99 -19.65
CA GLN A 386 -10.63 16.24 -19.49
C GLN A 386 -11.85 17.17 -19.48
N LEU A 387 -11.74 18.34 -18.82
CA LEU A 387 -12.79 19.35 -18.83
C LEU A 387 -13.09 19.85 -20.25
N SER A 388 -12.05 20.02 -21.09
CA SER A 388 -12.22 20.47 -22.48
C SER A 388 -13.12 19.56 -23.28
N VAL A 389 -12.93 18.22 -23.14
CA VAL A 389 -13.72 17.20 -23.84
C VAL A 389 -15.19 17.25 -23.40
N LEU A 390 -15.45 17.38 -22.11
CA LEU A 390 -16.82 17.43 -21.60
C LEU A 390 -17.51 18.75 -21.93
N ALA A 391 -16.79 19.87 -21.89
CA ALA A 391 -17.33 21.17 -22.28
C ALA A 391 -17.69 21.21 -23.78
N GLU A 392 -16.88 20.60 -24.64
CA GLU A 392 -17.20 20.43 -26.08
C GLU A 392 -18.51 19.66 -26.26
N ASN A 393 -18.71 18.56 -25.53
CA ASN A 393 -19.94 17.76 -25.60
C ASN A 393 -21.19 18.55 -25.15
N LEU A 394 -21.02 19.60 -24.33
CA LEU A 394 -22.08 20.55 -23.97
C LEU A 394 -22.25 21.69 -25.01
N GLY A 395 -21.56 21.63 -26.14
CA GLY A 395 -21.63 22.60 -27.22
C GLY A 395 -20.86 23.89 -26.97
N MET A 396 -19.86 23.90 -26.07
CA MET A 396 -18.97 25.03 -25.85
C MET A 396 -17.82 25.04 -26.88
N ARG A 397 -17.30 26.22 -27.18
CA ARG A 397 -15.97 26.40 -27.80
C ARG A 397 -14.94 26.43 -26.70
N VAL A 398 -13.83 25.67 -26.85
CA VAL A 398 -12.80 25.61 -25.84
C VAL A 398 -11.52 26.29 -26.30
N LEU A 399 -11.02 27.21 -25.47
CA LEU A 399 -9.71 27.83 -25.59
C LEU A 399 -8.88 27.44 -24.39
N PHE A 400 -7.57 27.22 -24.57
CA PHE A 400 -6.68 26.97 -23.45
C PHE A 400 -5.35 27.72 -23.56
N TYR A 401 -4.75 27.98 -22.40
CA TYR A 401 -3.42 28.52 -22.25
C TYR A 401 -2.62 27.67 -21.26
N ASP A 402 -1.44 27.26 -21.65
CA ASP A 402 -0.49 26.52 -20.81
C ASP A 402 0.94 26.98 -21.13
N LEU A 403 1.81 27.06 -20.12
CA LEU A 403 3.23 27.40 -20.30
C LEU A 403 3.97 26.33 -21.10
N SER A 404 3.60 25.05 -20.89
CA SER A 404 4.16 23.92 -21.60
C SER A 404 3.39 23.67 -22.91
N GLU A 405 4.05 23.01 -23.84
CA GLU A 405 3.39 22.50 -25.04
C GLU A 405 2.46 21.33 -24.65
N ARG A 406 1.18 21.41 -25.06
CA ARG A 406 0.15 20.43 -24.75
C ARG A 406 -0.59 20.03 -26.00
N LEU A 407 -0.91 18.75 -26.13
CA LEU A 407 -1.77 18.25 -27.20
C LEU A 407 -3.19 18.75 -27.00
N ALA A 408 -3.73 19.47 -27.98
CA ALA A 408 -5.12 19.91 -27.97
C ALA A 408 -6.06 18.71 -28.22
N LEU A 409 -7.11 18.56 -27.40
CA LEU A 409 -8.13 17.51 -27.55
C LEU A 409 -9.43 18.11 -28.10
N GLY A 410 -10.11 17.38 -28.97
CA GLY A 410 -11.39 17.81 -29.55
C GLY A 410 -11.30 19.16 -30.27
N ASN A 411 -12.24 20.07 -29.95
CA ASN A 411 -12.28 21.42 -30.53
C ASN A 411 -11.40 22.43 -29.75
N ALA A 412 -10.63 22.00 -28.73
CA ALA A 412 -9.83 22.88 -27.90
C ALA A 412 -8.71 23.54 -28.74
N ARG A 413 -8.57 24.84 -28.63
CA ARG A 413 -7.57 25.63 -29.35
C ARG A 413 -6.61 26.33 -28.37
N ARG A 414 -5.30 26.10 -28.55
CA ARG A 414 -4.26 26.77 -27.77
C ARG A 414 -4.20 28.26 -28.13
N MET A 415 -4.19 29.11 -27.10
CA MET A 415 -4.02 30.54 -27.25
C MET A 415 -2.54 30.95 -27.07
N ARG A 416 -2.10 31.97 -27.81
CA ARG A 416 -0.72 32.44 -27.81
C ARG A 416 -0.33 33.18 -26.50
N SER A 417 -1.33 33.76 -25.83
CA SER A 417 -1.14 34.45 -24.55
C SER A 417 -2.37 34.30 -23.65
N LEU A 418 -2.16 34.46 -22.36
CA LEU A 418 -3.24 34.51 -21.38
C LEU A 418 -4.22 35.65 -21.70
N ASP A 419 -3.73 36.84 -22.05
CA ASP A 419 -4.54 38.01 -22.40
C ASP A 419 -5.52 37.73 -23.56
N ALA A 420 -5.05 37.03 -24.60
CA ALA A 420 -5.89 36.65 -25.72
C ALA A 420 -7.01 35.67 -25.31
N LEU A 421 -6.67 34.71 -24.42
CA LEU A 421 -7.68 33.81 -23.86
C LEU A 421 -8.73 34.56 -23.07
N LEU A 422 -8.32 35.47 -22.18
CA LEU A 422 -9.22 36.23 -21.32
C LEU A 422 -10.20 37.11 -22.11
N ALA A 423 -9.70 37.75 -23.18
CA ALA A 423 -10.51 38.63 -24.05
C ALA A 423 -11.58 37.86 -24.86
N GLU A 424 -11.38 36.59 -25.15
CA GLU A 424 -12.31 35.79 -25.95
C GLU A 424 -13.26 34.89 -25.14
N SER A 425 -12.99 34.69 -23.84
CA SER A 425 -13.71 33.72 -23.02
C SER A 425 -14.94 34.31 -22.33
N ASP A 426 -16.07 33.59 -22.37
CA ASP A 426 -17.28 33.87 -21.60
C ASP A 426 -17.20 33.28 -20.18
N VAL A 427 -16.44 32.20 -20.03
CA VAL A 427 -16.11 31.56 -18.75
C VAL A 427 -14.61 31.33 -18.69
N VAL A 428 -13.96 31.68 -17.60
CA VAL A 428 -12.54 31.37 -17.36
C VAL A 428 -12.42 30.47 -16.14
N THR A 429 -11.67 29.38 -16.27
CA THR A 429 -11.43 28.43 -15.19
C THR A 429 -9.94 28.13 -15.02
N LEU A 430 -9.47 28.08 -13.78
CA LEU A 430 -8.07 27.84 -13.45
C LEU A 430 -7.83 26.39 -13.03
N HIS A 431 -6.82 25.75 -13.64
CA HIS A 431 -6.36 24.40 -13.36
C HIS A 431 -4.83 24.32 -13.35
N VAL A 432 -4.19 25.28 -12.71
CA VAL A 432 -2.73 25.38 -12.56
C VAL A 432 -2.28 24.76 -11.23
N ASP A 433 -1.00 24.37 -11.16
CA ASP A 433 -0.42 23.84 -9.92
C ASP A 433 -0.10 24.92 -8.89
N GLY A 434 0.24 24.47 -7.67
CA GLY A 434 0.51 25.34 -6.51
C GLY A 434 1.95 25.80 -6.37
N ARG A 435 2.76 25.83 -7.44
CA ARG A 435 4.12 26.38 -7.37
C ARG A 435 4.12 27.85 -6.99
N ARG A 436 5.20 28.31 -6.33
CA ARG A 436 5.30 29.70 -5.83
C ARG A 436 5.20 30.74 -6.94
N GLU A 437 5.67 30.44 -8.15
CA GLU A 437 5.63 31.31 -9.32
C GLU A 437 4.19 31.58 -9.79
N ASN A 438 3.25 30.74 -9.41
CA ASN A 438 1.83 30.91 -9.71
C ASN A 438 1.09 31.80 -8.67
N ALA A 439 1.77 32.30 -7.64
CA ALA A 439 1.14 33.15 -6.65
C ALA A 439 0.65 34.47 -7.30
N ASN A 440 -0.64 34.80 -7.09
CA ASN A 440 -1.32 35.99 -7.59
C ASN A 440 -1.16 36.23 -9.11
N ILE A 441 -1.01 35.13 -9.90
CA ILE A 441 -0.99 35.28 -11.38
C ILE A 441 -2.34 35.77 -11.91
N PHE A 442 -3.40 35.71 -11.11
CA PHE A 442 -4.73 36.21 -11.44
C PHE A 442 -5.14 37.33 -10.48
N GLY A 443 -4.92 38.55 -10.90
CA GLY A 443 -5.21 39.76 -10.14
C GLY A 443 -6.04 40.79 -10.94
N ALA A 444 -6.03 42.03 -10.51
CA ALA A 444 -6.84 43.11 -11.09
C ALA A 444 -6.61 43.28 -12.62
N ALA A 445 -5.37 43.14 -13.08
CA ALA A 445 -5.03 43.28 -14.49
C ALA A 445 -5.68 42.19 -15.35
N GLN A 446 -5.71 40.94 -14.86
CA GLN A 446 -6.32 39.82 -15.55
C GLN A 446 -7.85 39.94 -15.56
N PHE A 447 -8.48 40.29 -14.44
CA PHE A 447 -9.93 40.53 -14.40
C PHE A 447 -10.35 41.66 -15.32
N ALA A 448 -9.58 42.74 -15.40
CA ALA A 448 -9.86 43.84 -16.34
C ALA A 448 -9.81 43.44 -17.81
N ARG A 449 -9.07 42.39 -18.18
CA ARG A 449 -8.97 41.86 -19.55
C ARG A 449 -10.08 40.88 -19.91
N MET A 450 -10.78 40.30 -18.91
CA MET A 450 -11.90 39.40 -19.17
C MET A 450 -13.05 40.16 -19.82
N LYS A 451 -13.89 39.45 -20.55
CA LYS A 451 -15.14 40.03 -21.11
C LYS A 451 -16.00 40.60 -19.98
N GLU A 452 -16.71 41.70 -20.28
CA GLU A 452 -17.74 42.22 -19.37
C GLU A 452 -18.86 41.18 -19.20
N GLY A 453 -19.21 40.90 -17.95
CA GLY A 453 -20.19 39.88 -17.61
C GLY A 453 -19.73 38.44 -17.79
N ALA A 454 -18.41 38.19 -17.83
CA ALA A 454 -17.83 36.86 -17.81
C ALA A 454 -17.98 36.17 -16.45
N LEU A 455 -17.84 34.84 -16.45
CA LEU A 455 -17.81 34.04 -15.25
C LEU A 455 -16.39 33.59 -14.95
N PHE A 456 -16.08 33.39 -13.66
CA PHE A 456 -14.76 32.97 -13.20
C PHE A 456 -14.83 31.80 -12.22
N LEU A 457 -13.98 30.78 -12.43
CA LEU A 457 -13.86 29.62 -11.54
C LEU A 457 -12.42 29.42 -11.09
N ASN A 458 -12.22 29.20 -9.78
CA ASN A 458 -10.95 28.73 -9.23
C ASN A 458 -11.16 27.44 -8.42
N LEU A 459 -10.81 26.31 -9.02
CA LEU A 459 -10.78 24.98 -8.39
C LEU A 459 -9.35 24.43 -8.36
N SER A 460 -8.33 25.32 -8.38
CA SER A 460 -6.92 24.92 -8.42
C SER A 460 -6.20 25.10 -7.09
N ARG A 461 -5.72 26.31 -6.81
CA ARG A 461 -5.08 26.68 -5.53
C ARG A 461 -5.48 28.10 -5.13
N GLY A 462 -5.64 28.33 -3.82
CA GLY A 462 -6.13 29.62 -3.31
C GLY A 462 -5.19 30.78 -3.57
N HIS A 463 -3.90 30.62 -3.36
CA HIS A 463 -2.88 31.67 -3.53
C HIS A 463 -2.63 32.11 -4.98
N VAL A 464 -3.22 31.40 -5.96
CA VAL A 464 -3.13 31.74 -7.39
C VAL A 464 -3.91 33.01 -7.72
N VAL A 465 -4.95 33.33 -6.93
CA VAL A 465 -5.90 34.42 -7.16
C VAL A 465 -5.82 35.45 -6.05
N ASP A 466 -5.71 36.70 -6.44
CA ASP A 466 -6.00 37.85 -5.54
C ASP A 466 -7.51 37.95 -5.32
N VAL A 467 -7.98 37.45 -4.17
CA VAL A 467 -9.40 37.41 -3.81
C VAL A 467 -10.00 38.82 -3.62
N GLY A 468 -9.18 39.82 -3.22
CA GLY A 468 -9.58 41.20 -3.13
C GLY A 468 -9.87 41.83 -4.49
N ALA A 469 -9.00 41.54 -5.46
CA ALA A 469 -9.20 41.97 -6.85
C ALA A 469 -10.42 41.28 -7.50
N LEU A 470 -10.68 40.01 -7.18
CA LEU A 470 -11.91 39.33 -7.63
C LEU A 470 -13.15 39.99 -7.05
N ALA A 471 -13.17 40.29 -5.74
CA ALA A 471 -14.27 40.96 -5.09
C ALA A 471 -14.59 42.32 -5.74
N GLN A 472 -13.55 43.12 -6.05
CA GLN A 472 -13.69 44.41 -6.75
C GLN A 472 -14.25 44.23 -8.18
N ALA A 473 -13.76 43.22 -8.93
CA ALA A 473 -14.23 42.95 -10.28
C ALA A 473 -15.70 42.50 -10.30
N MET A 474 -16.14 41.74 -9.30
CA MET A 474 -17.54 41.37 -9.13
C MET A 474 -18.39 42.57 -8.71
N GLY A 475 -17.93 43.37 -7.75
CA GLY A 475 -18.62 44.60 -7.29
C GLY A 475 -18.82 45.64 -8.40
N SER A 476 -17.90 45.71 -9.36
CA SER A 476 -18.02 46.57 -10.56
C SER A 476 -18.91 46.01 -11.66
N GLY A 477 -19.34 44.74 -11.56
CA GLY A 477 -20.10 44.05 -12.61
C GLY A 477 -19.22 43.51 -13.76
N ARG A 478 -17.90 43.70 -13.70
CA ARG A 478 -16.98 43.16 -14.71
C ARG A 478 -17.08 41.64 -14.77
N ILE A 479 -17.12 40.98 -13.60
CA ILE A 479 -17.37 39.55 -13.44
C ILE A 479 -18.82 39.40 -12.94
N ALA A 480 -19.65 38.70 -13.71
CA ALA A 480 -21.07 38.52 -13.41
C ALA A 480 -21.35 37.42 -12.40
N GLY A 481 -20.39 36.54 -12.17
CA GLY A 481 -20.49 35.48 -11.18
C GLY A 481 -19.16 34.72 -11.06
N ALA A 482 -18.91 34.14 -9.90
CA ALA A 482 -17.71 33.36 -9.66
C ALA A 482 -17.97 32.16 -8.76
N ALA A 483 -17.13 31.13 -8.90
CA ALA A 483 -17.07 29.98 -7.99
C ALA A 483 -15.62 29.78 -7.53
N VAL A 484 -15.44 29.67 -6.23
CA VAL A 484 -14.13 29.48 -5.60
C VAL A 484 -14.21 28.33 -4.62
N ASP A 485 -13.42 27.30 -4.87
CA ASP A 485 -13.33 26.08 -4.05
C ASP A 485 -12.10 26.08 -3.13
N VAL A 486 -11.13 26.99 -3.38
CA VAL A 486 -9.82 27.02 -2.71
C VAL A 486 -9.47 28.45 -2.31
N PHE A 487 -8.84 28.62 -1.15
CA PHE A 487 -8.60 29.95 -0.55
C PHE A 487 -7.12 30.11 -0.18
N PRO A 488 -6.59 31.37 -0.14
CA PRO A 488 -5.23 31.62 0.31
C PRO A 488 -4.98 31.15 1.76
N GLU A 489 -5.99 31.33 2.61
CA GLU A 489 -6.02 30.83 3.99
C GLU A 489 -7.23 29.93 4.16
N GLU A 490 -6.99 28.66 4.46
CA GLU A 490 -8.04 27.66 4.68
C GLU A 490 -8.07 27.24 6.16
N PRO A 491 -9.26 27.06 6.77
CA PRO A 491 -9.40 26.58 8.14
C PRO A 491 -8.72 25.24 8.35
N ARG A 492 -8.03 25.08 9.48
CA ARG A 492 -7.38 23.80 9.81
C ARG A 492 -8.38 22.72 10.21
N THR A 493 -9.45 23.13 10.89
CA THR A 493 -10.54 22.22 11.33
C THR A 493 -11.89 22.72 10.83
N ASN A 494 -12.89 21.83 10.79
CA ASN A 494 -14.26 22.21 10.39
C ASN A 494 -14.96 23.15 11.39
N SER A 495 -14.39 23.35 12.58
CA SER A 495 -14.90 24.25 13.61
C SER A 495 -14.26 25.65 13.60
N ASP A 496 -13.17 25.82 12.85
CA ASP A 496 -12.50 27.10 12.76
C ASP A 496 -13.33 28.08 11.91
N PRO A 497 -13.34 29.38 12.25
CA PRO A 497 -14.04 30.37 11.46
C PRO A 497 -13.42 30.53 10.07
N PHE A 498 -14.27 30.82 9.08
CA PHE A 498 -13.85 31.14 7.72
C PHE A 498 -14.24 32.56 7.39
N GLU A 499 -13.30 33.40 6.98
CA GLU A 499 -13.52 34.77 6.56
C GLU A 499 -12.91 35.00 5.17
N SER A 500 -13.66 35.68 4.31
CA SER A 500 -13.21 36.02 2.96
C SER A 500 -13.95 37.27 2.44
N PRO A 501 -13.26 38.16 1.70
CA PRO A 501 -13.89 39.28 1.04
C PRO A 501 -14.91 38.88 -0.03
N LEU A 502 -15.01 37.61 -0.37
CA LEU A 502 -15.95 37.05 -1.34
C LEU A 502 -17.31 36.72 -0.74
N GLN A 503 -17.44 36.70 0.60
CA GLN A 503 -18.69 36.37 1.28
C GLN A 503 -19.77 37.44 1.01
N GLY A 504 -21.00 36.99 0.78
CA GLY A 504 -22.15 37.85 0.57
C GLY A 504 -22.24 38.55 -0.81
N LEU A 505 -21.27 38.28 -1.71
CA LEU A 505 -21.34 38.81 -3.07
C LEU A 505 -22.42 38.08 -3.88
N LYS A 506 -23.05 38.80 -4.79
CA LYS A 506 -24.11 38.28 -5.66
C LYS A 506 -23.52 37.28 -6.68
N ASN A 507 -24.25 36.19 -6.94
CA ASN A 507 -23.84 35.11 -7.86
C ASN A 507 -22.43 34.59 -7.57
N MET A 508 -22.11 34.46 -6.27
CA MET A 508 -20.85 33.93 -5.76
C MET A 508 -21.10 32.58 -5.09
N ILE A 509 -20.33 31.55 -5.49
CA ILE A 509 -20.35 30.22 -4.88
C ILE A 509 -19.01 30.00 -4.19
N LEU A 510 -19.07 29.71 -2.90
CA LEU A 510 -17.92 29.32 -2.08
C LEU A 510 -18.11 27.87 -1.64
N THR A 511 -17.10 27.03 -1.88
CA THR A 511 -17.10 25.64 -1.42
C THR A 511 -15.83 25.34 -0.64
N PRO A 512 -15.88 24.48 0.40
CA PRO A 512 -14.78 24.30 1.33
C PRO A 512 -13.77 23.25 0.83
N HIS A 513 -13.14 23.51 -0.32
CA HIS A 513 -12.10 22.68 -0.95
C HIS A 513 -12.58 21.23 -1.20
N ILE A 514 -13.76 21.09 -1.81
CA ILE A 514 -14.41 19.80 -2.05
C ILE A 514 -14.26 19.29 -3.49
N GLY A 515 -13.57 20.00 -4.37
CA GLY A 515 -13.45 19.63 -5.78
C GLY A 515 -12.96 18.19 -6.00
N GLY A 516 -12.08 17.70 -5.14
CA GLY A 516 -11.58 16.32 -5.17
C GLY A 516 -12.15 15.41 -4.07
N SER A 517 -13.22 15.82 -3.38
CA SER A 517 -13.72 15.12 -2.19
C SER A 517 -15.02 14.37 -2.48
N THR A 518 -14.96 13.39 -3.39
CA THR A 518 -16.02 12.40 -3.63
C THR A 518 -15.60 11.04 -3.09
N GLU A 519 -16.54 10.15 -2.82
CA GLU A 519 -16.27 8.80 -2.33
C GLU A 519 -15.39 8.04 -3.31
N GLU A 520 -15.72 8.06 -4.60
CA GLU A 520 -14.95 7.42 -5.67
C GLU A 520 -13.53 7.99 -5.80
N ALA A 521 -13.37 9.30 -5.61
CA ALA A 521 -12.03 9.91 -5.62
C ALA A 521 -11.19 9.47 -4.43
N GLN A 522 -11.77 9.36 -3.23
CA GLN A 522 -11.05 8.89 -2.04
C GLN A 522 -10.61 7.43 -2.19
N GLU A 523 -11.49 6.57 -2.72
CA GLU A 523 -11.17 5.19 -3.04
C GLU A 523 -10.03 5.10 -4.07
N ALA A 524 -10.17 5.77 -5.23
CA ALA A 524 -9.16 5.76 -6.29
C ALA A 524 -7.80 6.36 -5.86
N ILE A 525 -7.80 7.38 -4.99
CA ILE A 525 -6.58 7.93 -4.37
C ILE A 525 -5.92 6.87 -3.50
N ALA A 526 -6.70 6.20 -2.66
CA ALA A 526 -6.21 5.20 -1.72
C ALA A 526 -5.62 3.99 -2.44
N GLU A 527 -6.31 3.47 -3.46
CA GLU A 527 -5.81 2.38 -4.30
C GLU A 527 -4.51 2.75 -5.00
N PHE A 528 -4.47 3.92 -5.66
CA PHE A 528 -3.27 4.36 -6.38
C PHE A 528 -2.07 4.52 -5.45
N ALA A 529 -2.24 5.20 -4.30
CA ALA A 529 -1.15 5.43 -3.36
C ALA A 529 -0.65 4.11 -2.73
N ALA A 530 -1.56 3.21 -2.35
CA ALA A 530 -1.20 1.88 -1.84
C ALA A 530 -0.41 1.07 -2.89
N GLU A 531 -0.84 1.08 -4.16
CA GLU A 531 -0.12 0.40 -5.24
C GLU A 531 1.30 0.96 -5.44
N ARG A 532 1.48 2.30 -5.38
CA ARG A 532 2.82 2.91 -5.48
C ARG A 532 3.71 2.52 -4.31
N LEU A 533 3.17 2.53 -3.08
CA LEU A 533 3.89 2.05 -1.91
C LEU A 533 4.31 0.59 -2.05
N LEU A 534 3.40 -0.31 -2.44
CA LEU A 534 3.70 -1.72 -2.68
C LEU A 534 4.75 -1.91 -3.77
N GLY A 535 4.65 -1.17 -4.88
CA GLY A 535 5.65 -1.14 -5.94
C GLY A 535 7.04 -0.79 -5.44
N TYR A 536 7.15 0.27 -4.62
CA TYR A 536 8.41 0.70 -4.02
C TYR A 536 8.94 -0.29 -2.98
N LEU A 537 8.09 -0.76 -2.07
CA LEU A 537 8.50 -1.65 -0.99
C LEU A 537 8.93 -3.03 -1.50
N ASN A 538 8.22 -3.59 -2.47
CA ASN A 538 8.45 -4.94 -2.97
C ASN A 538 9.43 -5.01 -4.13
N ARG A 539 9.54 -3.96 -4.96
CA ARG A 539 10.35 -3.96 -6.18
C ARG A 539 11.36 -2.82 -6.28
N GLY A 540 11.27 -1.82 -5.40
CA GLY A 540 12.09 -0.61 -5.50
C GLY A 540 11.62 0.35 -6.61
N ASP A 541 10.39 0.19 -7.11
CA ASP A 541 9.83 1.05 -8.16
C ASP A 541 9.57 2.46 -7.61
N THR A 542 10.25 3.46 -8.17
CA THR A 542 10.05 4.88 -7.83
C THR A 542 9.24 5.64 -8.88
N THR A 543 8.56 4.95 -9.77
CA THR A 543 7.64 5.58 -10.74
C THR A 543 6.57 6.38 -10.00
N PHE A 544 6.39 7.64 -10.39
CA PHE A 544 5.57 8.64 -9.69
C PHE A 544 6.11 9.13 -8.34
N SER A 545 7.33 8.80 -7.96
CA SER A 545 7.97 9.54 -6.87
C SER A 545 8.14 11.01 -7.27
N VAL A 546 7.86 11.91 -6.33
CA VAL A 546 7.92 13.37 -6.56
C VAL A 546 9.25 13.99 -6.14
N ASN A 547 10.13 13.21 -5.47
CA ASN A 547 11.40 13.70 -4.92
C ASN A 547 12.61 12.82 -5.23
N LEU A 548 12.42 11.65 -5.83
CA LEU A 548 13.52 10.78 -6.27
C LEU A 548 13.44 10.52 -7.77
N PRO A 549 14.57 10.22 -8.42
CA PRO A 549 14.58 9.81 -9.82
C PRO A 549 13.63 8.62 -10.05
N ASN A 550 12.78 8.71 -11.09
CA ASN A 550 11.83 7.63 -11.42
C ASN A 550 12.56 6.48 -12.10
N VAL A 551 12.66 5.35 -11.43
CA VAL A 551 13.31 4.12 -11.89
C VAL A 551 12.36 2.95 -11.71
N GLN A 552 12.29 2.10 -12.72
CA GLN A 552 11.63 0.81 -12.69
C GLN A 552 12.53 -0.22 -13.38
N LEU A 553 12.68 -1.38 -12.79
CA LEU A 553 13.40 -2.51 -13.35
C LEU A 553 12.53 -3.76 -13.22
N ALA A 554 12.38 -4.50 -14.32
CA ALA A 554 11.66 -5.77 -14.32
C ALA A 554 12.30 -6.74 -13.32
N GLU A 555 11.48 -7.62 -12.72
CA GLU A 555 11.98 -8.65 -11.83
C GLU A 555 12.74 -9.72 -12.62
N VAL A 556 13.90 -10.12 -12.09
CA VAL A 556 14.67 -11.26 -12.62
C VAL A 556 14.49 -12.44 -11.67
N SER A 557 13.96 -13.53 -12.17
CA SER A 557 13.72 -14.73 -11.35
C SER A 557 15.04 -15.25 -10.74
N GLY A 558 15.02 -15.45 -9.42
CA GLY A 558 16.18 -15.95 -8.67
C GLY A 558 17.28 -14.93 -8.40
N ALA A 559 17.10 -13.66 -8.80
CA ALA A 559 18.02 -12.58 -8.48
C ALA A 559 17.72 -11.99 -7.09
N HIS A 560 18.76 -11.41 -6.50
CA HIS A 560 18.65 -10.59 -5.27
C HIS A 560 18.75 -9.13 -5.65
N ARG A 561 17.78 -8.32 -5.24
CA ARG A 561 17.72 -6.92 -5.58
C ARG A 561 18.30 -6.03 -4.50
N ILE A 562 19.19 -5.16 -4.89
CA ILE A 562 19.81 -4.13 -4.05
C ILE A 562 19.30 -2.76 -4.51
N LEU A 563 18.80 -1.97 -3.57
CA LEU A 563 18.36 -0.59 -3.77
C LEU A 563 19.33 0.35 -3.08
N HIS A 564 19.85 1.31 -3.82
CA HIS A 564 20.83 2.28 -3.31
C HIS A 564 20.46 3.70 -3.71
N ILE A 565 20.14 4.53 -2.72
CA ILE A 565 19.93 5.96 -2.88
C ILE A 565 21.19 6.67 -2.41
N HIS A 566 21.72 7.57 -3.22
CA HIS A 566 22.98 8.25 -2.92
C HIS A 566 22.96 9.72 -3.38
N LYS A 567 23.86 10.51 -2.84
CA LYS A 567 24.13 11.86 -3.36
C LYS A 567 24.68 11.75 -4.78
N ASN A 568 24.18 12.58 -5.69
CA ASN A 568 24.67 12.60 -7.08
C ASN A 568 26.08 13.23 -7.13
N GLN A 569 27.09 12.40 -6.94
CA GLN A 569 28.49 12.79 -6.93
C GLN A 569 29.32 11.85 -7.82
N PRO A 570 30.36 12.36 -8.51
CA PRO A 570 31.26 11.51 -9.29
C PRO A 570 31.89 10.41 -8.45
N GLY A 571 31.93 9.20 -8.99
CA GLY A 571 32.61 8.05 -8.38
C GLY A 571 31.73 7.14 -7.52
N VAL A 572 30.55 7.55 -7.04
CA VAL A 572 29.70 6.72 -6.16
C VAL A 572 29.33 5.39 -6.82
N LEU A 573 28.90 5.39 -8.08
CA LEU A 573 28.56 4.15 -8.79
C LEU A 573 29.79 3.24 -8.98
N ALA A 574 30.98 3.83 -9.21
CA ALA A 574 32.21 3.05 -9.32
C ALA A 574 32.58 2.37 -7.99
N GLU A 575 32.44 3.07 -6.86
CA GLU A 575 32.66 2.50 -5.53
C GLU A 575 31.64 1.41 -5.21
N LEU A 576 30.35 1.62 -5.53
CA LEU A 576 29.32 0.61 -5.38
C LEU A 576 29.66 -0.66 -6.16
N ASN A 577 30.02 -0.53 -7.44
CA ASN A 577 30.36 -1.69 -8.28
C ASN A 577 31.65 -2.37 -7.84
N ARG A 578 32.62 -1.62 -7.30
CA ARG A 578 33.82 -2.20 -6.71
C ARG A 578 33.50 -3.02 -5.45
N ALA A 579 32.61 -2.50 -4.60
CA ALA A 579 32.16 -3.22 -3.40
C ALA A 579 31.40 -4.51 -3.75
N LEU A 580 30.52 -4.46 -4.77
CA LEU A 580 29.82 -5.65 -5.29
C LEU A 580 30.81 -6.70 -5.80
N ALA A 581 31.78 -6.29 -6.60
CA ALA A 581 32.83 -7.19 -7.13
C ALA A 581 33.70 -7.77 -6.01
N ALA A 582 34.07 -6.99 -4.99
CA ALA A 582 34.82 -7.46 -3.83
C ALA A 582 34.02 -8.47 -2.98
N ALA A 583 32.71 -8.35 -2.93
CA ALA A 583 31.80 -9.32 -2.31
C ALA A 583 31.55 -10.56 -3.21
N GLY A 584 32.18 -10.65 -4.39
CA GLY A 584 32.03 -11.77 -5.32
C GLY A 584 30.66 -11.85 -5.99
N LEU A 585 29.90 -10.77 -6.04
CA LEU A 585 28.56 -10.68 -6.62
C LEU A 585 28.64 -10.35 -8.12
N ASN A 586 27.94 -11.13 -8.93
CA ASN A 586 27.78 -10.84 -10.36
C ASN A 586 26.50 -10.06 -10.60
N ILE A 587 26.60 -8.95 -11.35
CA ILE A 587 25.47 -8.09 -11.67
C ILE A 587 24.71 -8.69 -12.85
N LEU A 588 23.44 -9.02 -12.64
CA LEU A 588 22.52 -9.50 -13.68
C LEU A 588 21.83 -8.34 -14.38
N GLY A 589 21.54 -7.28 -13.64
CA GLY A 589 20.96 -6.04 -14.17
C GLY A 589 21.25 -4.87 -13.24
N GLN A 590 21.48 -3.71 -13.83
CA GLN A 590 21.66 -2.48 -13.05
C GLN A 590 21.04 -1.30 -13.78
N HIS A 591 20.28 -0.49 -13.07
CA HIS A 591 19.70 0.72 -13.59
C HIS A 591 19.94 1.89 -12.65
N LEU A 592 20.69 2.86 -13.13
CA LEU A 592 20.93 4.15 -12.47
C LEU A 592 20.12 5.23 -13.14
N LYS A 593 19.46 6.06 -12.36
CA LYS A 593 18.96 7.36 -12.79
C LYS A 593 19.31 8.42 -11.75
N THR A 594 19.64 9.61 -12.21
CA THR A 594 20.02 10.74 -11.36
C THR A 594 19.18 11.96 -11.67
N ASP A 595 18.97 12.79 -10.68
CA ASP A 595 18.59 14.19 -10.81
C ASP A 595 19.78 15.09 -10.39
N GLU A 596 19.55 16.36 -10.14
CA GLU A 596 20.60 17.31 -9.76
C GLU A 596 21.25 16.96 -8.41
N ARG A 597 20.56 16.33 -7.49
CA ARG A 597 20.95 16.09 -6.09
C ARG A 597 21.18 14.63 -5.75
N THR A 598 20.35 13.75 -6.27
CA THR A 598 20.26 12.34 -5.88
C THR A 598 20.49 11.40 -7.05
N GLY A 599 21.05 10.24 -6.76
CA GLY A 599 21.07 9.09 -7.65
C GLY A 599 20.33 7.93 -7.02
N TYR A 600 19.58 7.20 -7.82
CA TYR A 600 18.92 5.97 -7.42
C TYR A 600 19.35 4.82 -8.32
N VAL A 601 19.86 3.76 -7.69
CA VAL A 601 20.35 2.56 -8.37
C VAL A 601 19.54 1.36 -7.90
N ILE A 602 19.00 0.61 -8.86
CA ILE A 602 18.53 -0.75 -8.64
C ILE A 602 19.57 -1.69 -9.25
N THR A 603 20.06 -2.65 -8.47
CA THR A 603 21.01 -3.66 -8.93
C THR A 603 20.49 -5.05 -8.58
N ASP A 604 20.36 -5.93 -9.59
CA ASP A 604 20.05 -7.33 -9.42
C ASP A 604 21.35 -8.15 -9.51
N VAL A 605 21.58 -9.03 -8.52
CA VAL A 605 22.78 -9.88 -8.40
C VAL A 605 22.41 -11.37 -8.39
N ASP A 606 23.35 -12.23 -8.76
CA ASP A 606 23.15 -13.64 -9.07
C ASP A 606 23.10 -14.57 -7.86
N ARG A 607 23.48 -14.11 -6.70
CA ARG A 607 23.57 -14.94 -5.49
C ARG A 607 23.33 -14.15 -4.22
N ASP A 608 23.13 -14.92 -3.14
CA ASP A 608 23.10 -14.40 -1.79
C ASP A 608 24.44 -13.77 -1.40
N TYR A 609 24.36 -12.74 -0.61
CA TYR A 609 25.51 -12.06 -0.02
C TYR A 609 25.52 -12.28 1.49
N ASP A 610 26.72 -12.36 2.04
CA ASP A 610 26.91 -12.45 3.48
C ASP A 610 26.66 -11.09 4.18
N PRO A 611 26.45 -11.09 5.51
CA PRO A 611 26.25 -9.85 6.26
C PRO A 611 27.43 -8.86 6.19
N GLU A 612 28.66 -9.34 6.00
CA GLU A 612 29.85 -8.51 5.90
C GLU A 612 29.91 -7.77 4.56
N GLY A 613 29.57 -8.46 3.46
CA GLY A 613 29.41 -7.84 2.14
C GLY A 613 28.36 -6.73 2.15
N LEU A 614 27.21 -6.95 2.83
CA LEU A 614 26.18 -5.93 2.99
C LEU A 614 26.66 -4.70 3.80
N ARG A 615 27.44 -4.91 4.85
CA ARG A 615 28.01 -3.79 5.63
C ARG A 615 28.90 -2.92 4.75
N THR A 616 29.75 -3.52 3.94
CA THR A 616 30.62 -2.81 3.00
C THR A 616 29.82 -1.97 2.01
N LEU A 617 28.75 -2.51 1.44
CA LEU A 617 27.87 -1.78 0.52
C LEU A 617 27.17 -0.58 1.20
N LYS A 618 26.76 -0.72 2.47
CA LYS A 618 26.15 0.37 3.25
C LYS A 618 27.11 1.53 3.54
N THR A 619 28.42 1.28 3.56
CA THR A 619 29.44 2.27 3.90
C THR A 619 30.02 2.99 2.67
N VAL A 620 29.52 2.73 1.47
CA VAL A 620 29.92 3.47 0.25
C VAL A 620 29.72 4.97 0.47
N PRO A 621 30.73 5.82 0.24
CA PRO A 621 30.61 7.25 0.45
C PRO A 621 29.48 7.88 -0.37
N GLY A 622 28.72 8.76 0.25
CA GLY A 622 27.55 9.38 -0.38
C GLY A 622 26.27 8.60 -0.31
N THR A 623 26.26 7.38 0.28
CA THR A 623 25.02 6.61 0.54
C THR A 623 24.07 7.39 1.44
N LEU A 624 22.83 7.54 0.99
CA LEU A 624 21.71 8.09 1.76
C LEU A 624 20.85 6.96 2.33
N LYS A 625 20.51 5.98 1.51
CA LYS A 625 19.72 4.81 1.90
C LYS A 625 20.16 3.57 1.14
N PHE A 626 20.16 2.45 1.83
CA PHE A 626 20.47 1.14 1.27
C PHE A 626 19.43 0.12 1.73
N ARG A 627 18.91 -0.66 0.79
CA ARG A 627 17.94 -1.72 1.07
C ARG A 627 18.23 -2.94 0.21
N THR A 628 17.88 -4.11 0.71
CA THR A 628 17.88 -5.37 -0.04
C THR A 628 16.45 -5.89 -0.13
N LEU A 629 16.10 -6.42 -1.29
CA LEU A 629 14.82 -7.11 -1.55
C LEU A 629 15.13 -8.52 -2.01
N HIS A 630 14.26 -9.46 -1.66
CA HIS A 630 14.41 -10.88 -1.98
C HIS A 630 13.14 -11.42 -2.59
#